data_5b52bbcd097519b31ca15be6fcf979ee
#
_entry.id   5b52bbcd097519b31ca15be6fcf979ee
#
_cell.length_a   1.000
_cell.length_b   1.000
_cell.length_c   1.000
_cell.angle_alpha   90.00
_cell.angle_beta   90.00
_cell.angle_gamma   90.00
#
_symmetry.space_group_name_H-M   'P 1'
#
loop_
_entity.id
_entity.type
_entity.pdbx_description
1 polymer ?
#
loop_
_entity_poly.entity_id
_entity_poly.type
_entity_poly.pdbx_seq_one_letter_code
_entity_poly.pdbx_strand_id
1 'polypeptide(L)'
;MAEKIRIKDIAERAGVSVGTVDRVLHDRPNVSKPARDKVEKALKEMNYQPNVYASALAYNKSYTFYLLIPKHESEAYWEEIEEGAKKCEDTRRDFHIDVEIRFYERSSEESFREEGNKILEASPEGVIVVPSSLDVTREFTEALHHKSIPFILLDSYMPDLRPLSFFGQDSFCSGFFAAKMLMMLAAKEDEILLMRQTKDGRVVSKQQDNREVGFRHYMHDHFPNVKITLLDLPLSGTRAEFVKMLEKFFAVHPNIHHCITMTSKAHIVGDFLLKTNRRDVQIMGYDMVEKNARCLREGSISFLIAQHAYMQGYSCVDTLFQAIVLKKKVIPVNYMPIELLMKENVDFYRRTQL
;
A
#
# COMPACT_ATOMS: atom_id res chain seq x y z
N MET A 1 -1.73 -38.74 14.24
CA MET A 1 -2.59 -37.60 13.87
C MET A 1 -3.50 -37.33 15.06
N ALA A 2 -3.46 -36.14 15.64
CA ALA A 2 -4.37 -35.78 16.74
C ALA A 2 -5.80 -35.74 16.18
N GLU A 3 -6.70 -36.46 16.82
CA GLU A 3 -8.11 -36.56 16.44
C GLU A 3 -8.76 -35.16 16.57
N LYS A 4 -9.39 -34.67 15.50
CA LYS A 4 -9.92 -33.30 15.43
C LYS A 4 -11.20 -33.26 16.31
N ILE A 5 -11.11 -32.64 17.49
CA ILE A 5 -12.22 -32.48 18.43
C ILE A 5 -13.37 -31.73 17.75
N ARG A 6 -14.59 -32.28 17.83
CA ARG A 6 -15.80 -31.71 17.23
C ARG A 6 -16.71 -31.12 18.33
N ILE A 7 -17.60 -30.23 17.94
CA ILE A 7 -18.60 -29.64 18.86
C ILE A 7 -19.42 -30.74 19.56
N LYS A 8 -19.65 -31.87 18.87
CA LYS A 8 -20.35 -33.02 19.44
C LYS A 8 -19.60 -33.64 20.64
N ASP A 9 -18.28 -33.74 20.52
CA ASP A 9 -17.43 -34.34 21.56
C ASP A 9 -17.39 -33.43 22.80
N ILE A 10 -17.46 -32.11 22.61
CA ILE A 10 -17.59 -31.13 23.70
C ILE A 10 -18.95 -31.23 24.37
N ALA A 11 -20.01 -31.36 23.58
CA ALA A 11 -21.40 -31.54 24.11
C ALA A 11 -21.50 -32.76 24.97
N GLU A 12 -20.95 -33.90 24.54
CA GLU A 12 -20.87 -35.14 25.29
C GLU A 12 -20.06 -34.97 26.58
N ARG A 13 -18.88 -34.36 26.52
CA ARG A 13 -18.03 -34.12 27.69
C ARG A 13 -18.66 -33.17 28.71
N ALA A 14 -19.38 -32.14 28.25
CA ALA A 14 -20.06 -31.16 29.08
C ALA A 14 -21.43 -31.65 29.61
N GLY A 15 -21.96 -32.72 29.05
CA GLY A 15 -23.31 -33.26 29.38
C GLY A 15 -24.42 -32.27 28.99
N VAL A 16 -24.31 -31.63 27.83
CA VAL A 16 -25.27 -30.64 27.28
C VAL A 16 -25.58 -30.95 25.82
N SER A 17 -26.58 -30.29 25.25
CA SER A 17 -26.87 -30.42 23.83
C SER A 17 -25.83 -29.70 22.96
N VAL A 18 -25.64 -30.17 21.70
CA VAL A 18 -24.79 -29.50 20.71
C VAL A 18 -25.21 -28.05 20.52
N GLY A 19 -26.51 -27.74 20.50
CA GLY A 19 -27.04 -26.39 20.43
C GLY A 19 -26.68 -25.50 21.63
N THR A 20 -26.50 -26.10 22.83
CA THR A 20 -26.00 -25.35 23.99
C THR A 20 -24.55 -25.00 23.86
N VAL A 21 -23.72 -25.93 23.37
CA VAL A 21 -22.32 -25.68 23.09
C VAL A 21 -22.14 -24.55 22.00
N ASP A 22 -22.92 -24.64 20.92
CA ASP A 22 -22.93 -23.62 19.86
C ASP A 22 -23.28 -22.22 20.40
N ARG A 23 -24.30 -22.12 21.27
CA ARG A 23 -24.67 -20.85 21.90
C ARG A 23 -23.60 -20.30 22.82
N VAL A 24 -22.88 -21.15 23.56
CA VAL A 24 -21.79 -20.75 24.44
C VAL A 24 -20.61 -20.28 23.61
N LEU A 25 -20.22 -21.02 22.55
CA LEU A 25 -19.13 -20.68 21.66
C LEU A 25 -19.32 -19.33 20.94
N HIS A 26 -20.58 -18.99 20.66
CA HIS A 26 -20.93 -17.74 19.93
C HIS A 26 -21.57 -16.68 20.84
N ASP A 27 -21.43 -16.81 22.15
CA ASP A 27 -21.96 -15.89 23.17
C ASP A 27 -23.45 -15.49 22.96
N ARG A 28 -24.26 -16.45 22.48
CA ARG A 28 -25.69 -16.21 22.24
C ARG A 28 -26.49 -16.25 23.55
N PRO A 29 -27.57 -15.47 23.62
CA PRO A 29 -28.44 -15.48 24.82
C PRO A 29 -29.15 -16.83 25.07
N ASN A 30 -29.81 -16.96 26.23
CA ASN A 30 -30.58 -18.12 26.65
C ASN A 30 -29.75 -19.38 26.95
N VAL A 31 -28.57 -19.20 27.59
CA VAL A 31 -27.81 -20.29 28.21
C VAL A 31 -27.73 -20.03 29.71
N SER A 32 -28.13 -21.03 30.52
CA SER A 32 -28.03 -20.93 31.97
C SER A 32 -26.56 -20.89 32.42
N LYS A 33 -26.27 -20.16 33.49
CA LYS A 33 -24.91 -20.06 34.03
C LYS A 33 -24.27 -21.42 34.30
N PRO A 34 -24.98 -22.43 34.93
CA PRO A 34 -24.42 -23.75 35.14
C PRO A 34 -24.08 -24.51 33.84
N ALA A 35 -24.87 -24.30 32.77
CA ALA A 35 -24.58 -24.91 31.47
C ALA A 35 -23.38 -24.26 30.79
N ARG A 36 -23.23 -22.93 30.88
CA ARG A 36 -22.06 -22.18 30.38
C ARG A 36 -20.78 -22.66 31.07
N ASP A 37 -20.77 -22.73 32.41
CA ASP A 37 -19.61 -23.15 33.20
C ASP A 37 -19.17 -24.60 32.84
N LYS A 38 -20.11 -25.51 32.60
CA LYS A 38 -19.81 -26.87 32.14
C LYS A 38 -19.16 -26.90 30.76
N VAL A 39 -19.65 -26.12 29.82
CA VAL A 39 -19.11 -26.04 28.46
C VAL A 39 -17.70 -25.40 28.48
N GLU A 40 -17.50 -24.29 29.18
CA GLU A 40 -16.21 -23.63 29.31
C GLU A 40 -15.15 -24.54 29.96
N LYS A 41 -15.55 -25.35 30.95
CA LYS A 41 -14.70 -26.37 31.57
C LYS A 41 -14.29 -27.44 30.55
N ALA A 42 -15.25 -27.98 29.79
CA ALA A 42 -14.99 -28.99 28.76
C ALA A 42 -14.10 -28.46 27.65
N LEU A 43 -14.29 -27.20 27.18
CA LEU A 43 -13.46 -26.56 26.22
C LEU A 43 -11.99 -26.46 26.67
N LYS A 44 -11.78 -26.07 27.95
CA LYS A 44 -10.43 -26.02 28.55
C LYS A 44 -9.78 -27.40 28.68
N GLU A 45 -10.51 -28.38 29.21
CA GLU A 45 -10.01 -29.75 29.41
C GLU A 45 -9.61 -30.42 28.09
N MET A 46 -10.38 -30.16 27.04
CA MET A 46 -10.15 -30.73 25.71
C MET A 46 -9.21 -29.89 24.86
N ASN A 47 -8.70 -28.76 25.36
CA ASN A 47 -7.90 -27.79 24.60
C ASN A 47 -8.53 -27.46 23.23
N TYR A 48 -9.86 -27.29 23.21
CA TYR A 48 -10.57 -27.03 21.96
C TYR A 48 -10.31 -25.64 21.43
N GLN A 49 -9.91 -25.57 20.19
CA GLN A 49 -9.81 -24.31 19.46
C GLN A 49 -10.92 -24.24 18.39
N PRO A 50 -11.84 -23.26 18.49
CA PRO A 50 -12.88 -23.07 17.49
C PRO A 50 -12.25 -22.90 16.09
N ASN A 51 -12.81 -23.60 15.10
CA ASN A 51 -12.43 -23.35 13.72
C ASN A 51 -13.14 -22.07 13.23
N VAL A 52 -12.45 -20.92 13.39
CA VAL A 52 -12.98 -19.60 13.01
C VAL A 52 -13.41 -19.55 11.53
N TYR A 53 -12.69 -20.28 10.65
CA TYR A 53 -13.04 -20.36 9.24
C TYR A 53 -14.37 -21.10 9.01
N ALA A 54 -14.55 -22.25 9.66
CA ALA A 54 -15.81 -22.99 9.56
C ALA A 54 -16.99 -22.19 10.13
N SER A 55 -16.76 -21.46 11.22
CA SER A 55 -17.77 -20.58 11.80
C SER A 55 -18.13 -19.43 10.86
N ALA A 56 -17.14 -18.77 10.26
CA ALA A 56 -17.36 -17.69 9.33
C ALA A 56 -18.16 -18.13 8.09
N LEU A 57 -17.80 -19.30 7.52
CA LEU A 57 -18.54 -19.90 6.40
C LEU A 57 -20.01 -20.23 6.76
N ALA A 58 -20.26 -20.70 7.99
CA ALA A 58 -21.61 -21.03 8.42
C ALA A 58 -22.55 -19.82 8.58
N TYR A 59 -22.02 -18.62 8.75
CA TYR A 59 -22.81 -17.39 8.87
C TYR A 59 -23.43 -16.91 7.56
N ASN A 60 -22.94 -17.35 6.41
CA ASN A 60 -23.42 -17.01 5.06
C ASN A 60 -23.72 -15.50 4.88
N LYS A 61 -22.88 -14.63 5.48
CA LYS A 61 -23.00 -13.19 5.40
C LYS A 61 -22.07 -12.68 4.29
N SER A 62 -22.57 -11.77 3.48
CA SER A 62 -21.74 -11.03 2.51
C SER A 62 -21.07 -9.84 3.17
N TYR A 63 -19.88 -9.50 2.72
CA TYR A 63 -19.06 -8.39 3.19
C TYR A 63 -18.57 -7.56 2.01
N THR A 64 -18.84 -6.28 2.03
CA THR A 64 -18.35 -5.34 1.00
C THR A 64 -17.25 -4.48 1.58
N PHE A 65 -16.08 -4.50 0.94
CA PHE A 65 -14.96 -3.63 1.26
C PHE A 65 -14.76 -2.62 0.13
N TYR A 66 -14.55 -1.36 0.48
CA TYR A 66 -14.24 -0.34 -0.51
C TYR A 66 -12.74 -0.03 -0.53
N LEU A 67 -12.20 0.12 -1.73
CA LEU A 67 -10.84 0.60 -1.97
C LEU A 67 -10.93 1.98 -2.66
N LEU A 68 -10.59 3.04 -1.92
CA LEU A 68 -10.56 4.42 -2.43
C LEU A 68 -9.13 4.80 -2.81
N ILE A 69 -8.85 4.90 -4.10
CA ILE A 69 -7.51 5.17 -4.67
C ILE A 69 -7.52 6.29 -5.71
N PRO A 70 -6.36 6.90 -5.99
CA PRO A 70 -6.25 7.87 -7.08
C PRO A 70 -6.57 7.25 -8.43
N LYS A 71 -7.29 8.01 -9.27
CA LYS A 71 -7.48 7.66 -10.68
C LYS A 71 -6.13 7.60 -11.39
N HIS A 72 -5.94 6.61 -12.24
CA HIS A 72 -4.68 6.33 -12.90
C HIS A 72 -4.89 5.74 -14.30
N GLU A 73 -3.82 5.73 -15.08
CA GLU A 73 -3.75 5.04 -16.36
C GLU A 73 -3.33 3.58 -16.14
N SER A 74 -3.46 2.75 -17.17
CA SER A 74 -2.91 1.39 -17.19
C SER A 74 -1.39 1.36 -16.99
N GLU A 75 -0.88 0.24 -16.50
CA GLU A 75 0.54 0.04 -16.16
C GLU A 75 1.07 1.01 -15.09
N ALA A 76 0.19 1.48 -14.20
CA ALA A 76 0.56 2.35 -13.08
C ALA A 76 0.74 1.55 -11.78
N TYR A 77 1.40 2.16 -10.81
CA TYR A 77 1.56 1.64 -9.45
C TYR A 77 0.21 1.24 -8.81
N TRP A 78 -0.85 1.99 -9.07
CA TRP A 78 -2.18 1.76 -8.51
C TRP A 78 -2.88 0.56 -9.12
N GLU A 79 -2.61 0.22 -10.40
CA GLU A 79 -3.13 -0.99 -11.05
C GLU A 79 -2.63 -2.27 -10.36
N GLU A 80 -1.36 -2.33 -9.97
CA GLU A 80 -0.83 -3.46 -9.20
C GLU A 80 -1.53 -3.60 -7.83
N ILE A 81 -1.89 -2.49 -7.18
CA ILE A 81 -2.67 -2.50 -5.94
C ILE A 81 -4.08 -3.07 -6.17
N GLU A 82 -4.76 -2.65 -7.26
CA GLU A 82 -6.06 -3.19 -7.63
C GLU A 82 -6.00 -4.70 -7.90
N GLU A 83 -5.02 -5.14 -8.68
CA GLU A 83 -4.79 -6.55 -8.98
C GLU A 83 -4.59 -7.36 -7.69
N GLY A 84 -3.80 -6.86 -6.76
CA GLY A 84 -3.59 -7.50 -5.46
C GLY A 84 -4.87 -7.58 -4.64
N ALA A 85 -5.66 -6.51 -4.58
CA ALA A 85 -6.93 -6.46 -3.87
C ALA A 85 -7.95 -7.45 -4.48
N LYS A 86 -8.08 -7.46 -5.80
CA LYS A 86 -8.96 -8.40 -6.54
C LYS A 86 -8.50 -9.85 -6.39
N LYS A 87 -7.19 -10.09 -6.36
CA LYS A 87 -6.67 -11.43 -6.07
C LYS A 87 -7.04 -11.93 -4.68
N CYS A 88 -7.00 -11.06 -3.67
CA CYS A 88 -7.43 -11.42 -2.34
C CYS A 88 -8.94 -11.73 -2.29
N GLU A 89 -9.78 -10.92 -2.94
CA GLU A 89 -11.21 -11.18 -3.14
C GLU A 89 -11.44 -12.59 -3.71
N ASP A 90 -10.79 -12.94 -4.82
CA ASP A 90 -10.87 -14.25 -5.45
C ASP A 90 -10.49 -15.40 -4.50
N THR A 91 -9.41 -15.24 -3.73
CA THR A 91 -8.95 -16.26 -2.78
C THR A 91 -9.85 -16.38 -1.55
N ARG A 92 -10.72 -15.40 -1.30
CA ARG A 92 -11.66 -15.33 -0.18
C ARG A 92 -13.13 -15.42 -0.63
N ARG A 93 -13.41 -15.74 -1.90
CA ARG A 93 -14.77 -15.79 -2.48
C ARG A 93 -15.75 -16.65 -1.71
N ASP A 94 -15.29 -17.74 -1.09
CA ASP A 94 -16.13 -18.63 -0.28
C ASP A 94 -16.70 -17.94 0.97
N PHE A 95 -16.13 -16.80 1.37
CA PHE A 95 -16.61 -15.96 2.48
C PHE A 95 -17.48 -14.80 2.00
N HIS A 96 -17.88 -14.80 0.73
CA HIS A 96 -18.73 -13.76 0.12
C HIS A 96 -18.18 -12.34 0.34
N ILE A 97 -16.87 -12.18 0.09
CA ILE A 97 -16.22 -10.87 0.10
C ILE A 97 -16.29 -10.26 -1.29
N ASP A 98 -16.73 -9.02 -1.35
CA ASP A 98 -16.75 -8.19 -2.55
C ASP A 98 -15.90 -6.93 -2.33
N VAL A 99 -15.04 -6.59 -3.28
CA VAL A 99 -14.15 -5.43 -3.22
C VAL A 99 -14.56 -4.43 -4.29
N GLU A 100 -15.17 -3.34 -3.85
CA GLU A 100 -15.58 -2.22 -4.71
C GLU A 100 -14.47 -1.18 -4.77
N ILE A 101 -14.04 -0.82 -6.00
CA ILE A 101 -12.97 0.17 -6.20
C ILE A 101 -13.59 1.51 -6.59
N ARG A 102 -13.15 2.59 -5.92
CA ARG A 102 -13.53 3.96 -6.18
C ARG A 102 -12.31 4.80 -6.49
N PHE A 103 -12.45 5.66 -7.49
CA PHE A 103 -11.36 6.47 -7.99
C PHE A 103 -11.62 7.95 -7.75
N TYR A 104 -10.65 8.63 -7.15
CA TYR A 104 -10.68 10.08 -7.02
C TYR A 104 -9.59 10.75 -7.84
N GLU A 105 -9.87 11.96 -8.34
CA GLU A 105 -8.87 12.78 -9.03
C GLU A 105 -7.86 13.33 -8.03
N ARG A 106 -6.59 12.94 -8.15
CA ARG A 106 -5.52 13.30 -7.20
C ARG A 106 -5.33 14.81 -7.03
N SER A 107 -5.70 15.58 -8.05
CA SER A 107 -5.61 17.03 -8.04
C SER A 107 -6.84 17.74 -7.49
N SER A 108 -7.88 17.00 -7.05
CA SER A 108 -9.16 17.54 -6.62
C SER A 108 -9.59 16.97 -5.27
N GLU A 109 -9.59 17.80 -4.24
CA GLU A 109 -10.14 17.45 -2.92
C GLU A 109 -11.65 17.19 -2.99
N GLU A 110 -12.36 17.91 -3.88
CA GLU A 110 -13.80 17.72 -4.08
C GLU A 110 -14.09 16.33 -4.62
N SER A 111 -13.31 15.84 -5.59
CA SER A 111 -13.46 14.48 -6.10
C SER A 111 -13.26 13.44 -5.00
N PHE A 112 -12.31 13.65 -4.07
CA PHE A 112 -12.13 12.77 -2.93
C PHE A 112 -13.35 12.78 -1.99
N ARG A 113 -13.92 13.97 -1.69
CA ARG A 113 -15.14 14.11 -0.87
C ARG A 113 -16.33 13.42 -1.52
N GLU A 114 -16.55 13.64 -2.83
CA GLU A 114 -17.65 13.02 -3.56
C GLU A 114 -17.62 11.49 -3.49
N GLU A 115 -16.47 10.89 -3.77
CA GLU A 115 -16.31 9.43 -3.70
C GLU A 115 -16.38 8.92 -2.25
N GLY A 116 -15.79 9.64 -1.30
CA GLY A 116 -15.92 9.36 0.12
C GLY A 116 -17.36 9.35 0.61
N ASN A 117 -18.18 10.32 0.19
CA ASN A 117 -19.61 10.39 0.53
C ASN A 117 -20.38 9.20 -0.04
N LYS A 118 -20.12 8.78 -1.28
CA LYS A 118 -20.74 7.58 -1.88
C LYS A 118 -20.41 6.31 -1.07
N ILE A 119 -19.17 6.20 -0.58
CA ILE A 119 -18.76 5.08 0.29
C ILE A 119 -19.51 5.14 1.63
N LEU A 120 -19.63 6.33 2.24
CA LEU A 120 -20.36 6.49 3.50
C LEU A 120 -21.87 6.18 3.36
N GLU A 121 -22.48 6.52 2.23
CA GLU A 121 -23.87 6.19 1.91
C GLU A 121 -24.06 4.66 1.76
N ALA A 122 -23.13 3.99 1.10
CA ALA A 122 -23.15 2.54 0.92
C ALA A 122 -22.97 1.79 2.23
N SER A 123 -22.39 2.41 3.26
CA SER A 123 -22.17 1.84 4.61
C SER A 123 -21.52 0.44 4.59
N PRO A 124 -20.31 0.31 3.99
CA PRO A 124 -19.62 -0.96 3.85
C PRO A 124 -19.12 -1.51 5.18
N GLU A 125 -18.71 -2.78 5.20
CA GLU A 125 -18.10 -3.39 6.36
C GLU A 125 -16.67 -2.91 6.64
N GLY A 126 -15.95 -2.38 5.62
CA GLY A 126 -14.60 -1.85 5.79
C GLY A 126 -14.14 -1.03 4.60
N VAL A 127 -13.16 -0.16 4.83
CA VAL A 127 -12.65 0.74 3.79
C VAL A 127 -11.12 0.73 3.80
N ILE A 128 -10.52 0.70 2.60
CA ILE A 128 -9.10 0.92 2.37
C ILE A 128 -8.97 2.29 1.71
N VAL A 129 -8.16 3.17 2.28
CA VAL A 129 -8.05 4.57 1.87
C VAL A 129 -6.61 4.90 1.51
N VAL A 130 -6.40 5.34 0.28
CA VAL A 130 -5.19 6.10 -0.07
C VAL A 130 -5.47 7.57 0.25
N PRO A 131 -4.75 8.17 1.21
CA PRO A 131 -4.99 9.55 1.61
C PRO A 131 -4.79 10.57 0.47
N SER A 132 -5.65 11.59 0.44
CA SER A 132 -5.45 12.83 -0.31
C SER A 132 -4.75 13.86 0.59
N SER A 133 -5.23 15.11 0.66
CA SER A 133 -4.74 16.05 1.69
C SER A 133 -5.17 15.61 3.10
N LEU A 134 -4.44 16.09 4.13
CA LEU A 134 -4.73 15.73 5.51
C LEU A 134 -6.15 16.10 5.93
N ASP A 135 -6.62 17.28 5.51
CA ASP A 135 -7.91 17.82 5.96
C ASP A 135 -9.08 16.98 5.44
N VAL A 136 -9.15 16.76 4.12
CA VAL A 136 -10.25 15.96 3.53
C VAL A 136 -10.18 14.50 3.94
N THR A 137 -8.98 13.95 4.15
CA THR A 137 -8.83 12.57 4.64
C THR A 137 -9.32 12.47 6.08
N ARG A 138 -9.03 13.47 6.92
CA ARG A 138 -9.53 13.53 8.30
C ARG A 138 -11.05 13.62 8.34
N GLU A 139 -11.67 14.52 7.57
CA GLU A 139 -13.13 14.63 7.46
C GLU A 139 -13.77 13.27 7.16
N PHE A 140 -13.24 12.57 6.17
CA PHE A 140 -13.75 11.26 5.75
C PHE A 140 -13.55 10.18 6.83
N THR A 141 -12.36 10.11 7.43
CA THR A 141 -12.06 9.09 8.45
C THR A 141 -12.80 9.32 9.76
N GLU A 142 -13.06 10.57 10.15
CA GLU A 142 -13.93 10.90 11.27
C GLU A 142 -15.37 10.42 11.01
N ALA A 143 -15.89 10.61 9.80
CA ALA A 143 -17.21 10.09 9.41
C ALA A 143 -17.27 8.55 9.46
N LEU A 144 -16.18 7.85 9.03
CA LEU A 144 -16.06 6.40 9.18
C LEU A 144 -16.08 5.97 10.66
N HIS A 145 -15.36 6.69 11.54
CA HIS A 145 -15.39 6.43 12.98
C HIS A 145 -16.79 6.61 13.57
N HIS A 146 -17.50 7.68 13.22
CA HIS A 146 -18.88 7.92 13.68
C HIS A 146 -19.83 6.78 13.27
N LYS A 147 -19.62 6.19 12.11
CA LYS A 147 -20.39 5.03 11.62
C LYS A 147 -19.83 3.68 12.12
N SER A 148 -18.76 3.69 12.91
CA SER A 148 -18.06 2.47 13.37
C SER A 148 -17.58 1.58 12.21
N ILE A 149 -17.22 2.17 11.07
CA ILE A 149 -16.66 1.48 9.92
C ILE A 149 -15.14 1.45 10.06
N PRO A 150 -14.51 0.27 10.20
CA PRO A 150 -13.06 0.16 10.27
C PRO A 150 -12.43 0.52 8.93
N PHE A 151 -11.27 1.17 8.98
CA PHE A 151 -10.53 1.51 7.77
C PHE A 151 -9.04 1.23 7.91
N ILE A 152 -8.40 0.99 6.77
CA ILE A 152 -6.95 0.82 6.60
C ILE A 152 -6.44 2.00 5.78
N LEU A 153 -5.30 2.58 6.21
CA LEU A 153 -4.56 3.52 5.39
C LEU A 153 -3.56 2.77 4.51
N LEU A 154 -3.49 3.18 3.25
CA LEU A 154 -2.61 2.60 2.26
C LEU A 154 -1.68 3.68 1.70
N ASP A 155 -0.41 3.33 1.44
CA ASP A 155 0.63 4.19 0.84
C ASP A 155 1.15 5.31 1.76
N SER A 156 0.29 6.12 2.36
CA SER A 156 0.69 7.26 3.20
C SER A 156 0.21 7.10 4.63
N TYR A 157 1.14 7.10 5.60
CA TYR A 157 0.84 6.91 7.01
C TYR A 157 0.46 8.21 7.70
N MET A 158 -0.72 8.22 8.33
CA MET A 158 -1.26 9.33 9.10
C MET A 158 -1.77 8.78 10.45
N PRO A 159 -0.91 8.61 11.48
CA PRO A 159 -1.26 7.94 12.74
C PRO A 159 -2.39 8.62 13.51
N ASP A 160 -2.48 9.96 13.42
CA ASP A 160 -3.50 10.75 14.11
C ASP A 160 -4.94 10.42 13.65
N LEU A 161 -5.09 9.80 12.48
CA LEU A 161 -6.39 9.36 11.97
C LEU A 161 -6.87 8.03 12.59
N ARG A 162 -6.03 7.35 13.38
CA ARG A 162 -6.35 6.12 14.10
C ARG A 162 -6.91 5.00 13.21
N PRO A 163 -6.22 4.61 12.14
CA PRO A 163 -6.65 3.50 11.30
C PRO A 163 -6.61 2.17 12.05
N LEU A 164 -7.39 1.19 11.60
CA LEU A 164 -7.28 -0.21 12.04
C LEU A 164 -5.88 -0.78 11.75
N SER A 165 -5.35 -0.45 10.58
CA SER A 165 -4.02 -0.85 10.13
C SER A 165 -3.50 0.12 9.08
N PHE A 166 -2.20 0.05 8.81
CA PHE A 166 -1.53 0.77 7.73
C PHE A 166 -0.65 -0.19 6.93
N PHE A 167 -0.61 0.01 5.61
CA PHE A 167 0.32 -0.65 4.69
C PHE A 167 0.99 0.39 3.80
N GLY A 168 2.31 0.33 3.71
CA GLY A 168 3.11 1.21 2.88
C GLY A 168 4.58 1.15 3.27
N GLN A 169 5.43 1.86 2.53
CA GLN A 169 6.84 2.00 2.88
C GLN A 169 7.03 3.12 3.91
N ASP A 170 8.06 2.99 4.76
CA ASP A 170 8.58 4.15 5.50
C ASP A 170 9.22 5.10 4.48
N SER A 171 8.50 6.17 4.14
CA SER A 171 8.90 7.09 3.08
C SER A 171 10.18 7.86 3.43
N PHE A 172 10.40 8.20 4.72
CA PHE A 172 11.61 8.87 5.15
C PHE A 172 12.82 7.93 5.02
N CYS A 173 12.73 6.73 5.60
CA CYS A 173 13.78 5.71 5.48
C CYS A 173 14.05 5.33 4.02
N SER A 174 13.02 5.27 3.19
CA SER A 174 13.15 4.98 1.76
C SER A 174 13.90 6.09 1.02
N GLY A 175 13.62 7.35 1.32
CA GLY A 175 14.36 8.49 0.76
C GLY A 175 15.82 8.53 1.21
N PHE A 176 16.08 8.26 2.49
CA PHE A 176 17.42 8.14 3.06
C PHE A 176 18.21 7.01 2.39
N PHE A 177 17.59 5.85 2.22
CA PHE A 177 18.17 4.72 1.49
C PHE A 177 18.45 5.07 0.02
N ALA A 178 17.53 5.77 -0.65
CA ALA A 178 17.69 6.21 -2.03
C ALA A 178 18.90 7.12 -2.21
N ALA A 179 19.11 8.09 -1.30
CA ALA A 179 20.29 8.93 -1.31
C ALA A 179 21.58 8.14 -1.17
N LYS A 180 21.60 7.19 -0.22
CA LYS A 180 22.76 6.31 -0.02
C LYS A 180 23.09 5.51 -1.28
N MET A 181 22.08 4.91 -1.92
CA MET A 181 22.29 4.13 -3.15
C MET A 181 22.74 5.00 -4.32
N LEU A 182 22.16 6.18 -4.50
CA LEU A 182 22.58 7.11 -5.52
C LEU A 182 24.05 7.52 -5.34
N MET A 183 24.43 7.88 -4.11
CA MET A 183 25.77 8.35 -3.79
C MET A 183 26.85 7.25 -3.82
N MET A 184 26.48 5.98 -3.84
CA MET A 184 27.42 4.90 -4.14
C MET A 184 27.94 4.98 -5.58
N LEU A 185 27.16 5.53 -6.52
CA LEU A 185 27.55 5.78 -7.91
C LEU A 185 28.11 7.20 -8.09
N ALA A 186 27.48 8.18 -7.45
CA ALA A 186 27.70 9.62 -7.61
C ALA A 186 28.69 10.21 -6.60
N ALA A 187 29.52 9.41 -5.93
CA ALA A 187 30.40 9.87 -4.85
C ALA A 187 31.43 10.96 -5.25
N LYS A 188 31.68 11.13 -6.54
CA LYS A 188 32.61 12.14 -7.09
C LYS A 188 31.90 13.32 -7.75
N GLU A 189 30.59 13.34 -7.72
CA GLU A 189 29.81 14.40 -8.33
C GLU A 189 29.71 15.62 -7.40
N ASP A 190 29.82 16.80 -7.97
CA ASP A 190 29.60 18.06 -7.26
C ASP A 190 28.14 18.52 -7.32
N GLU A 191 27.37 17.97 -8.26
CA GLU A 191 25.97 18.32 -8.51
C GLU A 191 25.16 17.09 -8.95
N ILE A 192 23.97 16.91 -8.37
CA ILE A 192 23.01 15.87 -8.75
C ILE A 192 21.65 16.47 -9.04
N LEU A 193 20.84 15.78 -9.86
CA LEU A 193 19.46 16.17 -10.16
C LEU A 193 18.46 15.43 -9.28
N LEU A 194 17.61 16.17 -8.58
CA LEU A 194 16.41 15.67 -7.93
C LEU A 194 15.19 16.13 -8.72
N MET A 195 14.48 15.18 -9.33
CA MET A 195 13.23 15.43 -10.03
C MET A 195 12.02 15.23 -9.12
N ARG A 196 11.09 16.18 -9.20
CA ARG A 196 9.84 16.14 -8.44
C ARG A 196 8.64 16.24 -9.37
N GLN A 197 7.53 15.66 -8.96
CA GLN A 197 6.22 15.96 -9.56
C GLN A 197 5.50 17.01 -8.73
N THR A 198 5.09 18.09 -9.38
CA THR A 198 4.46 19.23 -8.71
C THR A 198 3.17 19.68 -9.42
N LYS A 199 2.27 20.26 -8.64
CA LYS A 199 1.13 21.06 -9.14
C LYS A 199 1.34 22.49 -8.66
N ASP A 200 1.37 23.44 -9.59
CA ASP A 200 1.62 24.86 -9.29
C ASP A 200 2.88 25.08 -8.43
N GLY A 201 3.96 24.33 -8.74
CA GLY A 201 5.25 24.39 -8.06
C GLY A 201 5.26 23.75 -6.66
N ARG A 202 4.20 23.07 -6.23
CA ARG A 202 4.11 22.39 -4.94
C ARG A 202 4.03 20.88 -5.08
N VAL A 203 4.78 20.17 -4.24
CA VAL A 203 4.65 18.71 -4.10
C VAL A 203 3.29 18.42 -3.48
N VAL A 204 2.49 17.56 -4.12
CA VAL A 204 1.14 17.20 -3.63
C VAL A 204 1.10 15.84 -2.95
N SER A 205 2.12 15.02 -3.10
CA SER A 205 2.21 13.70 -2.48
C SER A 205 3.00 13.78 -1.18
N LYS A 206 2.36 13.47 -0.06
CA LYS A 206 3.04 13.40 1.24
C LYS A 206 4.17 12.36 1.25
N GLN A 207 4.00 11.28 0.52
CA GLN A 207 5.02 10.25 0.36
C GLN A 207 6.26 10.79 -0.37
N GLN A 208 6.06 11.51 -1.50
CA GLN A 208 7.17 12.16 -2.22
C GLN A 208 7.89 13.18 -1.33
N ASP A 209 7.14 13.99 -0.59
CA ASP A 209 7.66 14.99 0.33
C ASP A 209 8.54 14.34 1.43
N ASN A 210 8.04 13.30 2.08
CA ASN A 210 8.79 12.57 3.11
C ASN A 210 10.04 11.88 2.54
N ARG A 211 9.98 11.34 1.32
CA ARG A 211 11.17 10.79 0.64
C ARG A 211 12.21 11.86 0.39
N GLU A 212 11.80 13.04 -0.07
CA GLU A 212 12.71 14.15 -0.27
C GLU A 212 13.37 14.59 1.05
N VAL A 213 12.60 14.64 2.14
CA VAL A 213 13.14 14.97 3.48
C VAL A 213 14.20 13.94 3.89
N GLY A 214 13.93 12.63 3.77
CA GLY A 214 14.90 11.58 4.08
C GLY A 214 16.14 11.63 3.20
N PHE A 215 15.97 11.88 1.90
CA PHE A 215 17.05 12.05 0.94
C PHE A 215 17.97 13.21 1.33
N ARG A 216 17.39 14.39 1.57
CA ARG A 216 18.14 15.58 1.96
C ARG A 216 18.85 15.42 3.30
N HIS A 217 18.26 14.69 4.23
CA HIS A 217 18.88 14.37 5.53
C HIS A 217 20.18 13.58 5.33
N TYR A 218 20.15 12.51 4.53
CA TYR A 218 21.36 11.75 4.18
C TYR A 218 22.42 12.60 3.51
N MET A 219 22.01 13.43 2.51
CA MET A 219 22.93 14.30 1.78
C MET A 219 23.59 15.34 2.69
N HIS A 220 22.82 15.96 3.58
CA HIS A 220 23.34 16.91 4.56
C HIS A 220 24.41 16.29 5.47
N ASP A 221 24.17 15.07 5.96
CA ASP A 221 25.07 14.43 6.92
C ASP A 221 26.34 13.85 6.29
N HIS A 222 26.25 13.38 5.04
CA HIS A 222 27.35 12.63 4.40
C HIS A 222 27.97 13.32 3.21
N PHE A 223 27.25 14.20 2.53
CA PHE A 223 27.66 14.89 1.30
C PHE A 223 27.24 16.36 1.30
N PRO A 224 27.61 17.15 2.33
CA PRO A 224 27.11 18.52 2.50
C PRO A 224 27.52 19.49 1.39
N ASN A 225 28.58 19.17 0.64
CA ASN A 225 29.10 20.00 -0.44
C ASN A 225 28.48 19.68 -1.81
N VAL A 226 27.72 18.58 -1.92
CA VAL A 226 27.08 18.22 -3.20
C VAL A 226 25.82 19.05 -3.39
N LYS A 227 25.76 19.77 -4.50
CA LYS A 227 24.60 20.58 -4.87
C LYS A 227 23.45 19.71 -5.36
N ILE A 228 22.26 19.91 -4.79
CA ILE A 228 21.03 19.27 -5.25
C ILE A 228 20.26 20.25 -6.13
N THR A 229 20.28 20.03 -7.43
CA THR A 229 19.53 20.84 -8.40
C THR A 229 18.17 20.20 -8.63
N LEU A 230 17.14 21.05 -8.64
CA LEU A 230 15.74 20.60 -8.75
C LEU A 230 15.23 20.74 -10.17
N LEU A 231 14.45 19.75 -10.61
CA LEU A 231 13.62 19.85 -11.80
C LEU A 231 12.19 19.46 -11.43
N ASP A 232 11.29 20.44 -11.45
CA ASP A 232 9.87 20.22 -11.19
C ASP A 232 9.15 19.89 -12.50
N LEU A 233 8.59 18.68 -12.56
CA LEU A 233 7.74 18.23 -13.64
C LEU A 233 6.27 18.38 -13.23
N PRO A 234 5.41 18.95 -14.08
CA PRO A 234 3.99 19.04 -13.77
C PRO A 234 3.35 17.64 -13.64
N LEU A 235 2.31 17.52 -12.80
CA LEU A 235 1.55 16.26 -12.65
C LEU A 235 0.91 15.82 -13.98
N SER A 236 0.44 16.77 -14.74
CA SER A 236 -0.15 16.59 -16.07
C SER A 236 0.74 17.27 -17.10
N GLY A 237 1.16 16.53 -18.09
CA GLY A 237 1.97 17.07 -19.18
C GLY A 237 2.08 16.05 -20.29
N THR A 238 2.23 16.52 -21.51
CA THR A 238 2.48 15.67 -22.67
C THR A 238 3.92 15.21 -22.69
N ARG A 239 4.17 14.08 -23.34
CA ARG A 239 5.54 13.60 -23.57
C ARG A 239 6.43 14.65 -24.26
N ALA A 240 5.87 15.44 -25.19
CA ALA A 240 6.62 16.48 -25.91
C ALA A 240 7.04 17.62 -24.98
N GLU A 241 6.20 18.00 -24.03
CA GLU A 241 6.52 19.01 -23.01
C GLU A 241 7.64 18.53 -22.11
N PHE A 242 7.57 17.30 -21.60
CA PHE A 242 8.64 16.73 -20.77
C PHE A 242 9.96 16.65 -21.51
N VAL A 243 9.96 16.25 -22.79
CA VAL A 243 11.18 16.22 -23.61
C VAL A 243 11.80 17.62 -23.73
N LYS A 244 11.00 18.65 -24.04
CA LYS A 244 11.51 20.03 -24.11
C LYS A 244 12.09 20.53 -22.79
N MET A 245 11.44 20.18 -21.67
CA MET A 245 11.95 20.54 -20.33
C MET A 245 13.30 19.89 -20.06
N LEU A 246 13.43 18.60 -20.38
CA LEU A 246 14.68 17.84 -20.20
C LEU A 246 15.80 18.33 -21.13
N GLU A 247 15.50 18.62 -22.41
CA GLU A 247 16.45 19.21 -23.36
C GLU A 247 17.00 20.54 -22.83
N LYS A 248 16.10 21.43 -22.42
CA LYS A 248 16.48 22.73 -21.84
C LYS A 248 17.30 22.54 -20.55
N PHE A 249 16.91 21.63 -19.69
CA PHE A 249 17.60 21.39 -18.44
C PHE A 249 19.05 20.90 -18.68
N PHE A 250 19.21 19.84 -19.46
CA PHE A 250 20.54 19.27 -19.72
C PHE A 250 21.45 20.16 -20.60
N ALA A 251 20.87 21.11 -21.36
CA ALA A 251 21.67 22.12 -22.07
C ALA A 251 22.30 23.15 -21.11
N VAL A 252 21.59 23.45 -19.99
CA VAL A 252 22.09 24.39 -18.96
C VAL A 252 22.97 23.66 -17.92
N HIS A 253 22.71 22.37 -17.69
CA HIS A 253 23.45 21.55 -16.72
C HIS A 253 24.14 20.35 -17.39
N PRO A 254 25.15 20.58 -18.26
CA PRO A 254 25.78 19.49 -19.02
C PRO A 254 26.59 18.52 -18.17
N ASN A 255 26.99 18.93 -16.97
CA ASN A 255 27.84 18.15 -16.06
C ASN A 255 27.05 17.32 -15.06
N ILE A 256 25.72 17.33 -15.11
CA ILE A 256 24.90 16.44 -14.26
C ILE A 256 24.82 15.07 -14.91
N HIS A 257 25.39 14.07 -14.26
CA HIS A 257 25.40 12.67 -14.71
C HIS A 257 24.56 11.75 -13.83
N HIS A 258 24.09 12.21 -12.67
CA HIS A 258 23.29 11.41 -11.74
C HIS A 258 21.99 12.10 -11.37
N CYS A 259 20.89 11.36 -11.55
CA CYS A 259 19.54 11.85 -11.37
C CYS A 259 18.74 10.92 -10.46
N ILE A 260 17.79 11.47 -9.71
CA ILE A 260 16.81 10.70 -8.97
C ILE A 260 15.42 11.33 -9.11
N THR A 261 14.40 10.47 -9.19
CA THR A 261 13.00 10.89 -9.00
C THR A 261 12.37 10.17 -7.80
N MET A 262 11.58 10.90 -7.04
CA MET A 262 10.89 10.36 -5.84
C MET A 262 9.54 9.70 -6.15
N THR A 263 9.25 9.49 -7.44
CA THR A 263 7.97 8.96 -7.93
C THR A 263 8.17 7.81 -8.92
N SER A 264 7.07 7.16 -9.33
CA SER A 264 7.04 6.10 -10.35
C SER A 264 7.33 6.58 -11.79
N LYS A 265 7.76 7.83 -11.97
CA LYS A 265 7.92 8.46 -13.29
C LYS A 265 9.36 8.49 -13.81
N ALA A 266 10.23 7.60 -13.35
CA ALA A 266 11.62 7.49 -13.81
C ALA A 266 11.74 7.28 -15.33
N HIS A 267 10.77 6.56 -15.93
CA HIS A 267 10.72 6.33 -17.39
C HIS A 267 10.65 7.63 -18.21
N ILE A 268 10.18 8.75 -17.66
CA ILE A 268 10.15 10.01 -18.39
C ILE A 268 11.60 10.41 -18.81
N VAL A 269 12.53 10.35 -17.86
CA VAL A 269 13.94 10.58 -18.14
C VAL A 269 14.57 9.40 -18.84
N GLY A 270 14.28 8.18 -18.42
CA GLY A 270 14.81 6.96 -19.06
C GLY A 270 14.54 6.94 -20.57
N ASP A 271 13.31 7.24 -21.00
CA ASP A 271 12.93 7.35 -22.40
C ASP A 271 13.65 8.49 -23.14
N PHE A 272 13.86 9.63 -22.48
CA PHE A 272 14.60 10.74 -23.02
C PHE A 272 16.06 10.35 -23.27
N LEU A 273 16.72 9.73 -22.29
CA LEU A 273 18.11 9.28 -22.39
C LEU A 273 18.31 8.24 -23.51
N LEU A 274 17.37 7.28 -23.65
CA LEU A 274 17.39 6.30 -24.75
C LEU A 274 17.31 6.98 -26.13
N LYS A 275 16.36 7.91 -26.29
CA LYS A 275 16.15 8.62 -27.57
C LYS A 275 17.30 9.53 -27.98
N THR A 276 17.92 10.19 -27.00
CA THR A 276 19.05 11.09 -27.24
C THR A 276 20.38 10.38 -27.20
N ASN A 277 20.39 9.06 -27.00
CA ASN A 277 21.59 8.22 -26.85
C ASN A 277 22.57 8.72 -25.79
N ARG A 278 22.06 9.33 -24.72
CA ARG A 278 22.87 9.79 -23.59
C ARG A 278 23.16 8.64 -22.65
N ARG A 279 24.36 8.08 -22.75
CA ARG A 279 24.85 6.98 -21.90
C ARG A 279 25.64 7.49 -20.69
N ASP A 280 25.90 8.78 -20.64
CA ASP A 280 26.63 9.49 -19.59
C ASP A 280 25.78 9.84 -18.36
N VAL A 281 24.44 9.72 -18.47
CA VAL A 281 23.50 10.04 -17.39
C VAL A 281 22.85 8.78 -16.85
N GLN A 282 22.86 8.67 -15.54
CA GLN A 282 22.20 7.58 -14.79
C GLN A 282 21.02 8.11 -14.00
N ILE A 283 19.91 7.38 -14.01
CA ILE A 283 18.76 7.73 -13.20
C ILE A 283 18.35 6.60 -12.28
N MET A 284 17.95 6.97 -11.08
CA MET A 284 17.31 6.14 -10.09
C MET A 284 15.86 6.60 -9.88
N GLY A 285 14.95 5.67 -9.57
CA GLY A 285 13.56 6.00 -9.32
C GLY A 285 12.84 4.99 -8.46
N TYR A 286 11.53 5.07 -8.47
CA TYR A 286 10.65 4.21 -7.70
C TYR A 286 9.73 3.41 -8.63
N ASP A 287 9.27 2.30 -8.10
CA ASP A 287 8.26 1.41 -8.64
C ASP A 287 8.63 0.62 -9.91
N MET A 288 8.33 -0.64 -9.83
CA MET A 288 8.54 -1.60 -10.90
C MET A 288 7.34 -1.60 -11.87
N VAL A 289 6.91 -0.40 -12.31
CA VAL A 289 5.93 -0.29 -13.41
C VAL A 289 6.59 -0.67 -14.73
N GLU A 290 5.86 -1.25 -15.68
CA GLU A 290 6.46 -1.82 -16.90
C GLU A 290 7.30 -0.81 -17.70
N LYS A 291 6.87 0.47 -17.75
CA LYS A 291 7.64 1.54 -18.40
C LYS A 291 9.01 1.75 -17.76
N ASN A 292 9.09 1.68 -16.42
CA ASN A 292 10.36 1.78 -15.70
C ASN A 292 11.20 0.51 -15.87
N ALA A 293 10.58 -0.68 -15.77
CA ALA A 293 11.26 -1.96 -15.94
C ALA A 293 11.89 -2.10 -17.34
N ARG A 294 11.19 -1.65 -18.38
CA ARG A 294 11.74 -1.57 -19.73
C ARG A 294 13.00 -0.70 -19.77
N CYS A 295 12.94 0.53 -19.26
CA CYS A 295 14.09 1.44 -19.22
C CYS A 295 15.24 0.86 -18.39
N LEU A 296 14.96 0.12 -17.33
CA LEU A 296 15.96 -0.58 -16.53
C LEU A 296 16.64 -1.70 -17.33
N ARG A 297 15.89 -2.53 -18.06
CA ARG A 297 16.42 -3.59 -18.93
C ARG A 297 17.26 -3.02 -20.08
N GLU A 298 16.85 -1.88 -20.64
CA GLU A 298 17.56 -1.16 -21.71
C GLU A 298 18.75 -0.33 -21.21
N GLY A 299 18.91 -0.20 -19.89
CA GLY A 299 20.07 0.43 -19.23
C GLY A 299 20.04 1.96 -19.16
N SER A 300 18.88 2.59 -19.37
CA SER A 300 18.71 4.03 -19.15
C SER A 300 18.26 4.38 -17.73
N ILE A 301 17.76 3.41 -16.97
CA ILE A 301 17.56 3.47 -15.52
C ILE A 301 18.57 2.54 -14.87
N SER A 302 19.24 3.00 -13.81
CA SER A 302 20.25 2.21 -13.08
C SER A 302 19.64 1.41 -11.94
N PHE A 303 18.72 2.02 -11.20
CA PHE A 303 18.05 1.42 -10.05
C PHE A 303 16.58 1.83 -9.96
N LEU A 304 15.77 0.91 -9.43
CA LEU A 304 14.41 1.20 -8.96
C LEU A 304 14.27 0.73 -7.51
N ILE A 305 13.54 1.49 -6.73
CA ILE A 305 13.10 1.06 -5.40
C ILE A 305 11.68 0.55 -5.53
N ALA A 306 11.50 -0.74 -5.28
CA ALA A 306 10.19 -1.37 -5.31
C ALA A 306 9.45 -1.23 -3.97
N GLN A 307 8.13 -1.12 -4.04
CA GLN A 307 7.25 -0.94 -2.89
C GLN A 307 6.28 -2.10 -2.67
N HIS A 308 6.32 -3.15 -3.48
CA HIS A 308 5.42 -4.30 -3.40
C HIS A 308 3.94 -3.93 -3.49
N ALA A 309 3.57 -3.12 -4.49
CA ALA A 309 2.22 -2.58 -4.67
C ALA A 309 1.13 -3.66 -4.67
N TYR A 310 1.34 -4.74 -5.42
CA TYR A 310 0.44 -5.89 -5.45
C TYR A 310 0.21 -6.49 -4.05
N MET A 311 1.29 -6.69 -3.28
CA MET A 311 1.19 -7.22 -1.92
C MET A 311 0.51 -6.27 -0.95
N GLN A 312 0.65 -4.96 -1.15
CA GLN A 312 -0.07 -3.97 -0.36
C GLN A 312 -1.59 -4.10 -0.57
N GLY A 313 -2.04 -4.15 -1.82
CA GLY A 313 -3.45 -4.34 -2.17
C GLY A 313 -4.02 -5.63 -1.58
N TYR A 314 -3.33 -6.76 -1.80
CA TYR A 314 -3.72 -8.05 -1.25
C TYR A 314 -3.81 -8.05 0.27
N SER A 315 -2.77 -7.55 0.94
CA SER A 315 -2.67 -7.57 2.40
C SER A 315 -3.69 -6.65 3.08
N CYS A 316 -4.06 -5.53 2.46
CA CYS A 316 -5.12 -4.66 2.98
C CYS A 316 -6.46 -5.39 3.04
N VAL A 317 -6.87 -6.06 1.96
CA VAL A 317 -8.12 -6.82 1.91
C VAL A 317 -8.07 -8.01 2.87
N ASP A 318 -6.96 -8.75 2.91
CA ASP A 318 -6.79 -9.87 3.85
C ASP A 318 -6.84 -9.41 5.32
N THR A 319 -6.30 -8.24 5.62
CA THR A 319 -6.34 -7.65 6.97
C THR A 319 -7.76 -7.27 7.39
N LEU A 320 -8.55 -6.67 6.49
CA LEU A 320 -9.99 -6.44 6.74
C LEU A 320 -10.73 -7.76 6.95
N PHE A 321 -10.46 -8.75 6.11
CA PHE A 321 -11.02 -10.09 6.27
C PHE A 321 -10.69 -10.69 7.65
N GLN A 322 -9.42 -10.66 8.04
CA GLN A 322 -8.99 -11.19 9.33
C GLN A 322 -9.67 -10.47 10.51
N ALA A 323 -9.75 -9.13 10.45
CA ALA A 323 -10.33 -8.34 11.53
C ALA A 323 -11.86 -8.45 11.58
N ILE A 324 -12.54 -8.36 10.44
CA ILE A 324 -13.98 -8.20 10.36
C ILE A 324 -14.70 -9.56 10.33
N VAL A 325 -14.20 -10.48 9.50
CA VAL A 325 -14.83 -11.79 9.30
C VAL A 325 -14.36 -12.80 10.36
N LEU A 326 -13.04 -12.90 10.55
CA LEU A 326 -12.44 -13.85 11.49
C LEU A 326 -12.31 -13.30 12.92
N LYS A 327 -12.62 -12.02 13.17
CA LYS A 327 -12.52 -11.35 14.47
C LYS A 327 -11.15 -11.49 15.13
N LYS A 328 -10.10 -11.53 14.32
CA LYS A 328 -8.70 -11.60 14.77
C LYS A 328 -8.14 -10.21 15.03
N LYS A 329 -7.21 -10.12 15.98
CA LYS A 329 -6.36 -8.92 16.13
C LYS A 329 -5.41 -8.82 14.94
N VAL A 330 -5.25 -7.61 14.39
CA VAL A 330 -4.37 -7.32 13.27
C VAL A 330 -3.23 -6.40 13.71
N ILE A 331 -2.15 -6.41 12.94
CA ILE A 331 -0.99 -5.56 13.19
C ILE A 331 -1.33 -4.13 12.76
N PRO A 332 -1.12 -3.11 13.63
CA PRO A 332 -1.51 -1.74 13.32
C PRO A 332 -0.68 -1.07 12.23
N VAL A 333 0.62 -1.42 12.10
CA VAL A 333 1.53 -0.81 11.14
C VAL A 333 2.32 -1.90 10.44
N ASN A 334 2.22 -1.95 9.12
CA ASN A 334 2.91 -2.91 8.28
C ASN A 334 3.77 -2.14 7.26
N TYR A 335 5.04 -1.98 7.58
CA TYR A 335 5.99 -1.41 6.64
C TYR A 335 6.41 -2.44 5.58
N MET A 336 6.25 -2.05 4.32
CA MET A 336 6.71 -2.85 3.18
C MET A 336 8.23 -2.76 3.06
N PRO A 337 8.91 -3.83 2.59
CA PRO A 337 10.35 -3.80 2.37
C PRO A 337 10.78 -2.68 1.41
N ILE A 338 11.98 -2.14 1.65
CA ILE A 338 12.67 -1.26 0.70
C ILE A 338 13.58 -2.15 -0.14
N GLU A 339 13.13 -2.54 -1.34
CA GLU A 339 13.85 -3.46 -2.21
C GLU A 339 14.46 -2.71 -3.40
N LEU A 340 15.76 -2.93 -3.62
CA LEU A 340 16.47 -2.36 -4.75
C LEU A 340 16.42 -3.30 -5.95
N LEU A 341 15.88 -2.81 -7.06
CA LEU A 341 15.83 -3.53 -8.32
C LEU A 341 16.87 -2.98 -9.29
N MET A 342 17.56 -3.91 -9.92
CA MET A 342 18.54 -3.70 -10.97
C MET A 342 18.17 -4.58 -12.17
N LYS A 343 18.87 -4.40 -13.28
CA LYS A 343 18.66 -5.21 -14.50
C LYS A 343 18.72 -6.71 -14.22
N GLU A 344 19.57 -7.12 -13.29
CA GLU A 344 19.86 -8.52 -12.98
C GLU A 344 18.78 -9.20 -12.16
N ASN A 345 17.93 -8.43 -11.41
CA ASN A 345 16.91 -9.00 -10.53
C ASN A 345 15.48 -8.57 -10.84
N VAL A 346 15.27 -7.61 -11.73
CA VAL A 346 13.93 -7.05 -12.01
C VAL A 346 12.92 -8.11 -12.49
N ASP A 347 13.36 -9.10 -13.27
CA ASP A 347 12.48 -10.14 -13.78
C ASP A 347 12.07 -11.19 -12.73
N PHE A 348 12.77 -11.24 -11.61
CA PHE A 348 12.42 -12.12 -10.48
C PHE A 348 11.40 -11.47 -9.53
N TYR A 349 11.31 -10.17 -9.50
CA TYR A 349 10.45 -9.42 -8.59
C TYR A 349 8.96 -9.84 -8.68
N ARG A 350 8.41 -9.96 -9.89
CA ARG A 350 7.01 -10.39 -10.09
C ARG A 350 6.76 -11.86 -9.76
N ARG A 351 7.76 -12.72 -9.83
CA ARG A 351 7.62 -14.16 -9.58
C ARG A 351 7.49 -14.50 -8.10
N THR A 352 7.84 -13.59 -7.22
CA THR A 352 7.74 -13.74 -5.76
C THR A 352 6.42 -13.20 -5.20
N GLN A 353 5.59 -12.62 -6.05
CA GLN A 353 4.27 -12.11 -5.68
C GLN A 353 3.24 -13.24 -5.88
N LEU A 354 3.13 -14.17 -4.89
CA LEU A 354 2.14 -15.26 -4.78
C LEU A 354 1.97 -16.16 -6.02
#